data_252a0450513b9f7382a5f86414b6694f
#
_entry.id   252a0450513b9f7382a5f86414b6694f
#
_cell.length_a   1.000
_cell.length_b   1.000
_cell.length_c   1.000
_cell.angle_alpha   90.00
_cell.angle_beta   90.00
_cell.angle_gamma   90.00
#
_symmetry.space_group_name_H-M   'P 1'
#
loop_
_entity.id
_entity.type
_entity.pdbx_description
1 polymer ?
#
loop_
_entity_poly.entity_id
_entity_poly.type
_entity_poly.pdbx_seq_one_letter_code
_entity_poly.pdbx_strand_id
1 'polypeptide(L)'
;MFAEERQEKLLGILREKRKVAVSEMCDVFNVSGATIRADLRQLEEEGLLTRTHGGAVLRTRASFEQASDAREIVNLSAKERIGQCAAALVEDGDIIVLDTGTTTLHIARNIRDRQNVTVVTNDYQIARELEASPSIQTILLGGIVKKGYHCVVAINGRSILDTLNVDKAFMGTNSLSLKHGACVADIMLAETKRGMVEHASQVIIVCDYSKLNNTSLAQFTAADRIDTVVVDRLPDDVQAYRNAGIQVISLDEEEYL
;
A
#
# COMPACT_ATOMS: atom_id res chain seq x y z
N MET A 1 -22.59 -17.10 -8.31
CA MET A 1 -21.51 -16.16 -7.93
C MET A 1 -22.14 -15.04 -7.12
N PHE A 2 -21.63 -14.76 -5.93
CA PHE A 2 -22.10 -13.68 -5.07
C PHE A 2 -21.72 -12.31 -5.67
N ALA A 3 -22.41 -11.25 -5.26
CA ALA A 3 -22.18 -9.90 -5.81
C ALA A 3 -20.74 -9.42 -5.56
N GLU A 4 -20.24 -9.56 -4.35
CA GLU A 4 -18.88 -9.15 -3.96
C GLU A 4 -17.81 -9.87 -4.78
N GLU A 5 -17.93 -11.19 -4.94
CA GLU A 5 -16.99 -11.99 -5.75
C GLU A 5 -16.99 -11.55 -7.23
N ARG A 6 -18.18 -11.21 -7.75
CA ARG A 6 -18.32 -10.74 -9.13
C ARG A 6 -17.70 -9.36 -9.32
N GLN A 7 -17.92 -8.45 -8.37
CA GLN A 7 -17.36 -7.10 -8.37
C GLN A 7 -15.84 -7.13 -8.30
N GLU A 8 -15.26 -7.99 -7.48
CA GLU A 8 -13.82 -8.18 -7.39
C GLU A 8 -13.23 -8.65 -8.73
N LYS A 9 -13.81 -9.68 -9.35
CA LYS A 9 -13.39 -10.17 -10.67
C LYS A 9 -13.57 -9.12 -11.77
N LEU A 10 -14.65 -8.34 -11.73
CA LEU A 10 -14.91 -7.25 -12.67
C LEU A 10 -13.82 -6.17 -12.56
N LEU A 11 -13.43 -5.80 -11.34
CA LEU A 11 -12.32 -4.88 -11.11
C LEU A 11 -10.98 -5.45 -11.60
N GLY A 12 -10.74 -6.74 -11.44
CA GLY A 12 -9.56 -7.41 -11.99
C GLY A 12 -9.47 -7.24 -13.51
N ILE A 13 -10.56 -7.56 -14.23
CA ILE A 13 -10.65 -7.39 -15.69
C ILE A 13 -10.49 -5.91 -16.09
N LEU A 14 -11.10 -5.01 -15.32
CA LEU A 14 -11.02 -3.57 -15.60
C LEU A 14 -9.59 -3.02 -15.41
N ARG A 15 -8.85 -3.54 -14.44
CA ARG A 15 -7.42 -3.17 -14.23
C ARG A 15 -6.55 -3.62 -15.40
N GLU A 16 -6.79 -4.81 -15.91
CA GLU A 16 -6.05 -5.37 -17.05
C GLU A 16 -6.40 -4.64 -18.36
N LYS A 17 -7.69 -4.54 -18.69
CA LYS A 17 -8.17 -3.99 -19.97
C LYS A 17 -8.33 -2.47 -19.99
N ARG A 18 -8.23 -1.78 -18.85
CA ARG A 18 -8.45 -0.34 -18.66
C ARG A 18 -9.89 0.13 -18.91
N LYS A 19 -10.67 -0.63 -19.65
CA LYS A 19 -12.11 -0.40 -19.93
C LYS A 19 -12.84 -1.73 -20.07
N VAL A 20 -14.13 -1.72 -19.72
CA VAL A 20 -15.03 -2.87 -19.92
C VAL A 20 -16.37 -2.41 -20.48
N ALA A 21 -17.00 -3.24 -21.32
CA ALA A 21 -18.36 -3.01 -21.79
C ALA A 21 -19.35 -3.83 -20.96
N VAL A 22 -20.54 -3.31 -20.73
CA VAL A 22 -21.63 -4.04 -20.02
C VAL A 22 -21.94 -5.36 -20.73
N SER A 23 -22.05 -5.35 -22.06
CA SER A 23 -22.32 -6.56 -22.85
C SER A 23 -21.26 -7.64 -22.64
N GLU A 24 -19.99 -7.29 -22.71
CA GLU A 24 -18.88 -8.19 -22.48
C GLU A 24 -18.91 -8.80 -21.07
N MET A 25 -19.20 -7.99 -20.06
CA MET A 25 -19.30 -8.47 -18.67
C MET A 25 -20.53 -9.36 -18.44
N CYS A 26 -21.63 -9.12 -19.16
CA CYS A 26 -22.78 -10.04 -19.14
C CYS A 26 -22.38 -11.43 -19.59
N ASP A 27 -21.61 -11.53 -20.67
CA ASP A 27 -21.15 -12.81 -21.22
C ASP A 27 -20.16 -13.51 -20.29
N VAL A 28 -19.18 -12.74 -19.78
CA VAL A 28 -18.16 -13.28 -18.86
C VAL A 28 -18.76 -13.83 -17.56
N PHE A 29 -19.73 -13.11 -16.98
CA PHE A 29 -20.31 -13.49 -15.68
C PHE A 29 -21.64 -14.24 -15.77
N ASN A 30 -22.17 -14.38 -16.98
CA ASN A 30 -23.48 -15.00 -17.25
C ASN A 30 -24.60 -14.40 -16.40
N VAL A 31 -24.69 -13.05 -16.38
CA VAL A 31 -25.71 -12.29 -15.64
C VAL A 31 -26.35 -11.21 -16.53
N SER A 32 -27.48 -10.66 -16.08
CA SER A 32 -28.19 -9.62 -16.83
C SER A 32 -27.42 -8.29 -16.87
N GLY A 33 -27.66 -7.48 -17.92
CA GLY A 33 -27.10 -6.14 -18.00
C GLY A 33 -27.56 -5.20 -16.87
N ALA A 34 -28.71 -5.49 -16.26
CA ALA A 34 -29.17 -4.78 -15.07
C ALA A 34 -28.26 -5.09 -13.85
N THR A 35 -27.87 -6.35 -13.68
CA THR A 35 -26.96 -6.78 -12.63
C THR A 35 -25.60 -6.13 -12.78
N ILE A 36 -25.00 -6.18 -13.98
CA ILE A 36 -23.70 -5.53 -14.24
C ILE A 36 -23.77 -4.02 -14.01
N ARG A 37 -24.85 -3.36 -14.43
CA ARG A 37 -25.00 -1.91 -14.17
C ARG A 37 -25.16 -1.58 -12.69
N ALA A 38 -25.77 -2.45 -11.90
CA ALA A 38 -25.85 -2.30 -10.44
C ALA A 38 -24.46 -2.45 -9.81
N ASP A 39 -23.68 -3.48 -10.20
CA ASP A 39 -22.32 -3.67 -9.74
C ASP A 39 -21.43 -2.46 -10.11
N LEU A 40 -21.49 -2.00 -11.36
CA LEU A 40 -20.71 -0.84 -11.80
C LEU A 40 -21.13 0.45 -11.07
N ARG A 41 -22.40 0.59 -10.68
CA ARG A 41 -22.84 1.74 -9.89
C ARG A 41 -22.26 1.71 -8.49
N GLN A 42 -22.33 0.57 -7.83
CA GLN A 42 -21.74 0.39 -6.50
C GLN A 42 -20.23 0.67 -6.53
N LEU A 43 -19.50 0.09 -7.48
CA LEU A 43 -18.06 0.33 -7.64
C LEU A 43 -17.71 1.78 -8.00
N GLU A 44 -18.62 2.51 -8.68
CA GLU A 44 -18.45 3.94 -8.93
C GLU A 44 -18.69 4.77 -7.66
N GLU A 45 -19.67 4.42 -6.83
CA GLU A 45 -19.94 5.05 -5.53
C GLU A 45 -18.75 4.84 -4.58
N GLU A 46 -18.12 3.67 -4.63
CA GLU A 46 -16.87 3.36 -3.93
C GLU A 46 -15.63 4.04 -4.56
N GLY A 47 -15.80 4.73 -5.70
CA GLY A 47 -14.75 5.48 -6.39
C GLY A 47 -13.74 4.63 -7.17
N LEU A 48 -14.00 3.35 -7.38
CA LEU A 48 -13.09 2.38 -8.01
C LEU A 48 -13.01 2.51 -9.54
N LEU A 49 -14.07 3.03 -10.15
CA LEU A 49 -14.19 3.20 -11.60
C LEU A 49 -15.01 4.44 -11.93
N THR A 50 -15.08 4.79 -13.23
CA THR A 50 -16.01 5.77 -13.78
C THR A 50 -16.86 5.08 -14.82
N ARG A 51 -18.20 5.13 -14.67
CA ARG A 51 -19.11 4.58 -15.67
C ARG A 51 -19.14 5.43 -16.94
N THR A 52 -19.30 4.76 -18.05
CA THR A 52 -19.52 5.35 -19.37
C THR A 52 -20.88 4.92 -19.93
N HIS A 53 -21.30 5.45 -21.10
CA HIS A 53 -22.60 5.14 -21.72
C HIS A 53 -22.87 3.65 -22.01
N GLY A 54 -21.86 2.78 -21.94
CA GLY A 54 -22.04 1.34 -22.25
C GLY A 54 -21.15 0.43 -21.42
N GLY A 55 -20.48 0.96 -20.39
CA GLY A 55 -19.52 0.19 -19.61
C GLY A 55 -18.89 1.00 -18.50
N ALA A 56 -17.63 0.73 -18.25
CA ALA A 56 -16.81 1.47 -17.28
C ALA A 56 -15.37 1.58 -17.74
N VAL A 57 -14.68 2.60 -17.24
CA VAL A 57 -13.23 2.79 -17.37
C VAL A 57 -12.61 2.87 -15.99
N LEU A 58 -11.39 2.38 -15.88
CA LEU A 58 -10.63 2.52 -14.66
C LEU A 58 -10.47 4.01 -14.32
N ARG A 59 -10.70 4.38 -13.08
CA ARG A 59 -10.49 5.76 -12.64
C ARG A 59 -8.99 6.03 -12.49
N THR A 60 -8.39 6.57 -13.54
CA THR A 60 -6.93 6.83 -13.64
C THR A 60 -6.57 8.26 -13.24
N ARG A 61 -7.18 8.83 -12.22
CA ARG A 61 -6.66 10.08 -11.67
C ARG A 61 -5.49 9.76 -10.77
N ALA A 62 -4.30 10.24 -11.14
CA ALA A 62 -3.07 10.08 -10.35
C ALA A 62 -3.21 10.57 -8.90
N SER A 63 -4.16 11.47 -8.64
CA SER A 63 -4.49 12.03 -7.32
C SER A 63 -5.64 11.32 -6.59
N PHE A 64 -6.16 10.19 -7.12
CA PHE A 64 -7.24 9.47 -6.46
C PHE A 64 -6.67 8.36 -5.57
N GLU A 65 -7.01 8.41 -4.29
CA GLU A 65 -6.74 7.36 -3.31
C GLU A 65 -8.03 7.05 -2.54
N GLN A 66 -8.35 5.77 -2.41
CA GLN A 66 -9.47 5.32 -1.59
C GLN A 66 -9.19 5.53 -0.10
N ALA A 67 -10.25 5.73 0.69
CA ALA A 67 -10.17 5.72 2.15
C ALA A 67 -9.58 4.41 2.68
N SER A 68 -8.94 4.46 3.84
CA SER A 68 -8.25 3.30 4.43
C SER A 68 -9.17 2.11 4.66
N ASP A 69 -10.39 2.33 5.16
CA ASP A 69 -11.37 1.26 5.40
C ASP A 69 -11.72 0.50 4.11
N ALA A 70 -11.95 1.22 3.01
CA ALA A 70 -12.22 0.59 1.72
C ALA A 70 -10.99 -0.15 1.15
N ARG A 71 -9.78 0.31 1.48
CA ARG A 71 -8.54 -0.36 1.08
C ARG A 71 -8.24 -1.59 1.93
N GLU A 72 -8.68 -1.63 3.18
CA GLU A 72 -8.36 -2.72 4.11
C GLU A 72 -8.85 -4.08 3.57
N ILE A 73 -10.05 -4.13 3.01
CA ILE A 73 -10.67 -5.36 2.49
C ILE A 73 -10.14 -5.77 1.10
N VAL A 74 -9.56 -4.85 0.32
CA VAL A 74 -9.03 -5.15 -1.02
C VAL A 74 -7.68 -5.86 -0.90
N ASN A 75 -7.54 -7.03 -1.54
CA ASN A 75 -6.34 -7.86 -1.50
C ASN A 75 -5.90 -8.22 -0.06
N LEU A 76 -6.86 -8.45 0.85
CA LEU A 76 -6.60 -8.65 2.28
C LEU A 76 -5.60 -9.78 2.52
N SER A 77 -5.80 -10.96 1.93
CA SER A 77 -4.90 -12.12 2.08
C SER A 77 -3.46 -11.81 1.62
N ALA A 78 -3.29 -11.08 0.53
CA ALA A 78 -1.97 -10.65 0.08
C ALA A 78 -1.30 -9.74 1.11
N LYS A 79 -2.01 -8.76 1.67
CA LYS A 79 -1.49 -7.83 2.68
C LYS A 79 -1.13 -8.52 3.99
N GLU A 80 -1.93 -9.48 4.43
CA GLU A 80 -1.63 -10.29 5.61
C GLU A 80 -0.31 -11.03 5.44
N ARG A 81 -0.13 -11.72 4.31
CA ARG A 81 1.10 -12.47 4.01
C ARG A 81 2.31 -11.55 3.81
N ILE A 82 2.14 -10.41 3.09
CA ILE A 82 3.20 -9.39 2.95
C ILE A 82 3.59 -8.84 4.33
N GLY A 83 2.60 -8.50 5.17
CA GLY A 83 2.83 -8.02 6.52
C GLY A 83 3.59 -9.02 7.39
N GLN A 84 3.26 -10.29 7.32
CA GLN A 84 3.97 -11.36 8.03
C GLN A 84 5.42 -11.51 7.54
N CYS A 85 5.64 -11.54 6.22
CA CYS A 85 6.96 -11.62 5.63
C CYS A 85 7.83 -10.40 5.98
N ALA A 86 7.28 -9.19 5.86
CA ALA A 86 7.98 -7.96 6.20
C ALA A 86 8.29 -7.86 7.71
N ALA A 87 7.40 -8.37 8.58
CA ALA A 87 7.64 -8.42 10.02
C ALA A 87 8.83 -9.32 10.41
N ALA A 88 9.14 -10.34 9.60
CA ALA A 88 10.33 -11.18 9.82
C ALA A 88 11.64 -10.41 9.63
N LEU A 89 11.63 -9.29 8.90
CA LEU A 89 12.78 -8.40 8.72
C LEU A 89 13.04 -7.47 9.93
N VAL A 90 12.12 -7.43 10.90
CA VAL A 90 12.28 -6.63 12.12
C VAL A 90 13.05 -7.47 13.15
N GLU A 91 14.13 -6.91 13.66
CA GLU A 91 14.97 -7.53 14.69
C GLU A 91 14.72 -6.89 16.06
N ASP A 92 15.02 -7.61 17.13
CA ASP A 92 14.95 -7.06 18.48
C ASP A 92 15.95 -5.91 18.63
N GLY A 93 15.48 -4.79 19.19
CA GLY A 93 16.29 -3.58 19.37
C GLY A 93 16.24 -2.61 18.20
N ASP A 94 15.59 -2.95 17.08
CA ASP A 94 15.45 -2.04 15.93
C ASP A 94 14.69 -0.76 16.27
N ILE A 95 15.06 0.33 15.63
CA ILE A 95 14.28 1.55 15.51
C ILE A 95 13.69 1.57 14.11
N ILE A 96 12.38 1.44 13.98
CA ILE A 96 11.73 1.34 12.67
C ILE A 96 10.68 2.42 12.44
N VAL A 97 10.50 2.79 11.17
CA VAL A 97 9.30 3.49 10.71
C VAL A 97 8.29 2.48 10.18
N LEU A 98 7.07 2.55 10.65
CA LEU A 98 5.89 1.97 10.00
C LEU A 98 5.03 3.10 9.46
N ASP A 99 5.08 3.28 8.16
CA ASP A 99 4.27 4.27 7.45
C ASP A 99 2.78 3.93 7.46
N THR A 100 1.92 4.92 7.22
CA THR A 100 0.47 4.69 7.16
C THR A 100 0.09 3.77 6.01
N GLY A 101 -0.73 2.77 6.31
CA GLY A 101 -1.27 1.89 5.29
C GLY A 101 -1.84 0.59 5.82
N THR A 102 -2.75 0.02 5.03
CA THR A 102 -3.38 -1.26 5.39
C THR A 102 -2.39 -2.43 5.38
N THR A 103 -1.35 -2.39 4.55
CA THR A 103 -0.28 -3.42 4.53
C THR A 103 0.66 -3.27 5.72
N THR A 104 1.08 -2.05 6.05
CA THR A 104 1.97 -1.76 7.18
C THR A 104 1.31 -2.03 8.54
N LEU A 105 -0.02 -1.89 8.63
CA LEU A 105 -0.78 -2.32 9.80
C LEU A 105 -0.63 -3.82 10.07
N HIS A 106 -0.54 -4.66 9.03
CA HIS A 106 -0.27 -6.09 9.22
C HIS A 106 1.15 -6.36 9.73
N ILE A 107 2.14 -5.52 9.40
CA ILE A 107 3.46 -5.61 10.03
C ILE A 107 3.33 -5.34 11.54
N ALA A 108 2.66 -4.28 11.94
CA ALA A 108 2.45 -3.95 13.35
C ALA A 108 1.80 -5.12 14.12
N ARG A 109 0.82 -5.79 13.53
CA ARG A 109 0.17 -6.98 14.11
C ARG A 109 1.11 -8.15 14.34
N ASN A 110 2.14 -8.30 13.50
CA ASN A 110 3.07 -9.43 13.51
C ASN A 110 4.38 -9.19 14.26
N ILE A 111 4.64 -7.95 14.75
CA ILE A 111 5.86 -7.64 15.52
C ILE A 111 5.63 -7.50 17.03
N ARG A 112 4.41 -7.74 17.53
CA ARG A 112 4.01 -7.50 18.94
C ARG A 112 4.88 -8.19 19.98
N ASP A 113 5.47 -9.32 19.61
CA ASP A 113 6.31 -10.13 20.50
C ASP A 113 7.80 -9.77 20.42
N ARG A 114 8.18 -8.83 19.55
CA ARG A 114 9.55 -8.32 19.43
C ARG A 114 9.96 -7.56 20.67
N GLN A 115 11.26 -7.63 20.99
CA GLN A 115 11.79 -7.04 22.22
C GLN A 115 12.58 -5.77 21.94
N ASN A 116 12.32 -4.73 22.75
CA ASN A 116 13.04 -3.44 22.71
C ASN A 116 12.98 -2.72 21.36
N VAL A 117 11.91 -2.92 20.58
CA VAL A 117 11.70 -2.24 19.29
C VAL A 117 11.10 -0.86 19.54
N THR A 118 11.61 0.15 18.82
CA THR A 118 10.99 1.47 18.76
C THR A 118 10.31 1.64 17.41
N VAL A 119 9.01 1.90 17.40
CA VAL A 119 8.21 2.12 16.20
C VAL A 119 7.82 3.60 16.09
N VAL A 120 8.25 4.23 15.00
CA VAL A 120 7.83 5.59 14.63
C VAL A 120 6.74 5.46 13.55
N THR A 121 5.60 6.07 13.76
CA THR A 121 4.50 6.00 12.79
C THR A 121 3.70 7.30 12.73
N ASN A 122 3.12 7.60 11.58
CA ASN A 122 2.11 8.66 11.42
C ASN A 122 0.68 8.08 11.39
N ASP A 123 0.51 6.78 11.60
CA ASP A 123 -0.78 6.09 11.59
C ASP A 123 -1.26 5.80 13.00
N TYR A 124 -2.42 6.38 13.37
CA TYR A 124 -2.96 6.19 14.71
C TYR A 124 -3.60 4.81 14.93
N GLN A 125 -3.93 4.05 13.87
CA GLN A 125 -4.35 2.65 14.03
C GLN A 125 -3.14 1.76 14.34
N ILE A 126 -2.00 1.98 13.67
CA ILE A 126 -0.74 1.30 14.01
C ILE A 126 -0.34 1.61 15.46
N ALA A 127 -0.40 2.88 15.86
CA ALA A 127 -0.09 3.26 17.24
C ALA A 127 -1.03 2.56 18.25
N ARG A 128 -2.33 2.52 17.96
CA ARG A 128 -3.32 1.80 18.78
C ARG A 128 -3.06 0.30 18.83
N GLU A 129 -2.66 -0.31 17.71
CA GLU A 129 -2.37 -1.74 17.61
C GLU A 129 -1.20 -2.13 18.51
N LEU A 130 -0.20 -1.25 18.63
CA LEU A 130 1.02 -1.48 19.41
C LEU A 130 0.93 -0.99 20.87
N GLU A 131 -0.10 -0.24 21.22
CA GLU A 131 -0.27 0.32 22.60
C GLU A 131 -0.23 -0.76 23.69
N ALA A 132 -0.77 -1.94 23.39
CA ALA A 132 -0.80 -3.06 24.33
C ALA A 132 0.49 -3.89 24.37
N SER A 133 1.49 -3.59 23.53
CA SER A 133 2.74 -4.36 23.43
C SER A 133 3.78 -3.82 24.41
N PRO A 134 4.10 -4.52 25.51
CA PRO A 134 4.90 -3.97 26.61
C PRO A 134 6.38 -3.73 26.23
N SER A 135 6.88 -4.40 25.19
CA SER A 135 8.27 -4.33 24.74
C SER A 135 8.48 -3.44 23.54
N ILE A 136 7.41 -2.77 23.05
CA ILE A 136 7.48 -1.87 21.91
C ILE A 136 7.22 -0.45 22.37
N GLN A 137 8.19 0.43 22.16
CA GLN A 137 7.98 1.86 22.31
C GLN A 137 7.40 2.43 21.00
N THR A 138 6.24 3.09 21.09
CA THR A 138 5.60 3.69 19.92
C THR A 138 5.67 5.20 19.97
N ILE A 139 6.23 5.82 18.94
CA ILE A 139 6.27 7.27 18.72
C ILE A 139 5.26 7.61 17.63
N LEU A 140 4.13 8.21 18.01
CA LEU A 140 3.15 8.70 17.07
C LEU A 140 3.52 10.12 16.62
N LEU A 141 3.76 10.29 15.32
CA LEU A 141 4.04 11.61 14.73
C LEU A 141 2.80 12.50 14.84
N GLY A 142 3.02 13.75 15.21
CA GLY A 142 1.98 14.76 15.25
C GLY A 142 1.75 15.45 13.91
N GLY A 143 0.59 16.07 13.74
CA GLY A 143 0.28 16.80 12.52
C GLY A 143 -1.22 17.02 12.31
N ILE A 144 -1.59 17.27 11.05
CA ILE A 144 -2.98 17.44 10.61
C ILE A 144 -3.56 16.05 10.31
N VAL A 145 -4.69 15.72 10.95
CA VAL A 145 -5.40 14.46 10.67
C VAL A 145 -5.94 14.47 9.24
N LYS A 146 -5.53 13.47 8.46
CA LYS A 146 -6.07 13.21 7.14
C LYS A 146 -7.31 12.31 7.28
N LYS A 147 -8.49 12.91 7.14
CA LYS A 147 -9.77 12.21 7.32
C LYS A 147 -9.92 11.04 6.34
N GLY A 148 -10.33 9.89 6.86
CA GLY A 148 -10.53 8.66 6.08
C GLY A 148 -9.24 7.87 5.78
N TYR A 149 -8.08 8.30 6.31
CA TYR A 149 -6.80 7.65 6.06
C TYR A 149 -6.08 7.15 7.32
N HIS A 150 -6.68 7.36 8.47
CA HIS A 150 -6.17 6.95 9.79
C HIS A 150 -4.77 7.50 10.11
N CYS A 151 -4.37 8.58 9.47
CA CYS A 151 -3.03 9.13 9.63
C CYS A 151 -3.01 10.64 9.84
N VAL A 152 -1.84 11.12 10.19
CA VAL A 152 -1.51 12.54 10.23
C VAL A 152 -0.47 12.86 9.16
N VAL A 153 -0.51 14.10 8.66
CA VAL A 153 0.50 14.67 7.78
C VAL A 153 1.22 15.80 8.51
N ALA A 154 2.52 15.92 8.28
CA ALA A 154 3.36 16.90 8.96
C ALA A 154 2.92 18.36 8.68
N ILE A 155 3.07 19.23 9.68
CA ILE A 155 2.87 20.68 9.53
C ILE A 155 4.23 21.31 9.21
N ASN A 156 4.31 22.09 8.13
CA ASN A 156 5.50 22.84 7.71
C ASN A 156 6.75 21.98 7.44
N GLY A 157 6.60 20.71 7.07
CA GLY A 157 7.72 19.83 6.70
C GLY A 157 8.71 19.54 7.83
N ARG A 158 8.52 20.08 9.03
CA ARG A 158 9.33 19.76 10.21
C ARG A 158 8.61 18.75 11.07
N SER A 159 9.36 17.70 11.44
CA SER A 159 8.88 16.59 12.26
C SER A 159 9.95 16.24 13.28
N ILE A 160 9.57 15.51 14.30
CA ILE A 160 10.53 14.84 15.20
C ILE A 160 11.47 13.91 14.40
N LEU A 161 11.05 13.45 13.23
CA LEU A 161 11.88 12.66 12.31
C LEU A 161 13.22 13.29 12.00
N ASP A 162 13.30 14.61 11.88
CA ASP A 162 14.55 15.34 11.61
C ASP A 162 15.62 15.15 12.68
N THR A 163 15.25 14.60 13.83
CA THR A 163 16.13 14.34 14.98
C THR A 163 16.37 12.86 15.23
N LEU A 164 15.75 11.98 14.42
CA LEU A 164 15.84 10.53 14.61
C LEU A 164 16.77 9.90 13.56
N ASN A 165 17.43 8.84 13.96
CA ASN A 165 18.07 7.90 13.06
C ASN A 165 17.28 6.59 13.14
N VAL A 166 16.84 6.08 12.00
CA VAL A 166 15.97 4.92 11.89
C VAL A 166 16.72 3.80 11.16
N ASP A 167 16.64 2.59 11.68
CA ASP A 167 17.30 1.44 11.04
C ASP A 167 16.57 1.04 9.77
N LYS A 168 15.24 0.86 9.84
CA LYS A 168 14.44 0.37 8.72
C LYS A 168 13.14 1.18 8.59
N ALA A 169 12.81 1.62 7.37
CA ALA A 169 11.53 2.24 7.06
C ALA A 169 10.68 1.31 6.18
N PHE A 170 9.57 0.82 6.73
CA PHE A 170 8.57 0.04 5.99
C PHE A 170 7.53 0.97 5.40
N MET A 171 7.58 1.15 4.09
CA MET A 171 6.81 2.16 3.37
C MET A 171 5.73 1.54 2.50
N GLY A 172 4.49 1.90 2.76
CA GLY A 172 3.39 1.62 1.83
C GLY A 172 3.44 2.53 0.59
N THR A 173 2.87 2.10 -0.52
CA THR A 173 2.83 2.90 -1.75
C THR A 173 1.52 2.75 -2.50
N ASN A 174 1.12 3.77 -3.26
CA ASN A 174 0.03 3.65 -4.24
C ASN A 174 0.52 3.09 -5.57
N SER A 175 1.79 3.33 -5.91
CA SER A 175 2.43 2.81 -7.12
C SER A 175 3.94 2.77 -6.99
N LEU A 176 4.54 1.78 -7.65
CA LEU A 176 5.99 1.58 -7.71
C LEU A 176 6.41 1.25 -9.14
N SER A 177 7.44 1.93 -9.63
CA SER A 177 8.12 1.59 -10.88
C SER A 177 9.58 2.00 -10.83
N LEU A 178 10.45 1.33 -11.58
CA LEU A 178 11.87 1.70 -11.66
C LEU A 178 12.08 3.11 -12.20
N LYS A 179 11.20 3.56 -13.12
CA LYS A 179 11.28 4.88 -13.74
C LYS A 179 10.90 6.01 -12.78
N HIS A 180 9.88 5.81 -11.96
CA HIS A 180 9.28 6.87 -11.15
C HIS A 180 9.41 6.63 -9.64
N GLY A 181 10.13 5.57 -9.23
CA GLY A 181 10.23 5.20 -7.82
C GLY A 181 8.87 4.87 -7.20
N ALA A 182 8.75 5.09 -5.90
CA ALA A 182 7.51 4.91 -5.18
C ALA A 182 6.73 6.21 -5.04
N CYS A 183 5.43 6.18 -5.37
CA CYS A 183 4.57 7.35 -5.46
C CYS A 183 3.26 7.17 -4.70
N VAL A 184 2.68 8.28 -4.27
CA VAL A 184 1.35 8.37 -3.63
C VAL A 184 0.46 9.39 -4.31
N ALA A 185 -0.85 9.33 -4.03
CA ALA A 185 -1.84 10.19 -4.65
C ALA A 185 -1.99 11.57 -3.96
N ASP A 186 -1.26 11.82 -2.88
CA ASP A 186 -1.38 13.02 -2.04
C ASP A 186 0.00 13.65 -1.79
N ILE A 187 0.12 14.96 -2.07
CA ILE A 187 1.38 15.69 -1.97
C ILE A 187 1.84 15.83 -0.52
N MET A 188 0.92 16.11 0.41
CA MET A 188 1.27 16.28 1.84
C MET A 188 1.72 14.95 2.45
N LEU A 189 1.10 13.84 2.02
CA LEU A 189 1.52 12.51 2.43
C LEU A 189 2.89 12.16 1.82
N ALA A 190 3.15 12.54 0.58
CA ALA A 190 4.46 12.34 -0.06
C ALA A 190 5.57 13.07 0.71
N GLU A 191 5.35 14.30 1.18
CA GLU A 191 6.32 15.04 2.01
C GLU A 191 6.60 14.32 3.34
N THR A 192 5.56 13.85 4.04
CA THR A 192 5.72 13.09 5.28
C THR A 192 6.54 11.82 5.04
N LYS A 193 6.22 11.06 3.98
CA LYS A 193 6.93 9.83 3.60
C LYS A 193 8.39 10.11 3.18
N ARG A 194 8.65 11.23 2.51
CA ARG A 194 10.01 11.63 2.12
C ARG A 194 10.89 11.81 3.37
N GLY A 195 10.38 12.50 4.39
CA GLY A 195 11.08 12.62 5.67
C GLY A 195 11.36 11.27 6.33
N MET A 196 10.44 10.30 6.26
CA MET A 196 10.66 8.95 6.77
C MET A 196 11.80 8.23 6.04
N VAL A 197 11.82 8.32 4.70
CA VAL A 197 12.87 7.70 3.86
C VAL A 197 14.23 8.36 4.07
N GLU A 198 14.28 9.68 4.21
CA GLU A 198 15.53 10.43 4.38
C GLU A 198 16.29 10.07 5.66
N HIS A 199 15.57 9.68 6.71
CA HIS A 199 16.14 9.37 8.03
C HIS A 199 16.31 7.87 8.29
N ALA A 200 16.05 7.02 7.29
CA ALA A 200 16.19 5.57 7.40
C ALA A 200 17.47 5.07 6.73
N SER A 201 18.13 4.11 7.40
CA SER A 201 19.29 3.40 6.86
C SER A 201 18.90 2.41 5.77
N GLN A 202 17.72 1.77 5.90
CA GLN A 202 17.16 0.86 4.92
C GLN A 202 15.71 1.26 4.59
N VAL A 203 15.39 1.26 3.31
CA VAL A 203 14.05 1.58 2.79
C VAL A 203 13.41 0.33 2.19
N ILE A 204 12.33 -0.13 2.80
CA ILE A 204 11.61 -1.35 2.42
C ILE A 204 10.21 -0.96 1.94
N ILE A 205 9.94 -1.14 0.66
CA ILE A 205 8.60 -0.93 0.11
C ILE A 205 7.78 -2.20 0.29
N VAL A 206 6.59 -2.07 0.88
CA VAL A 206 5.64 -3.16 1.07
C VAL A 206 4.37 -2.89 0.27
N CYS A 207 4.09 -3.72 -0.72
CA CYS A 207 2.94 -3.51 -1.59
C CYS A 207 2.46 -4.80 -2.26
N ASP A 208 1.18 -4.88 -2.58
CA ASP A 208 0.66 -5.93 -3.45
C ASP A 208 1.03 -5.67 -4.92
N TYR A 209 1.05 -6.74 -5.72
CA TYR A 209 1.43 -6.71 -7.14
C TYR A 209 0.69 -5.64 -7.95
N SER A 210 -0.56 -5.30 -7.59
CA SER A 210 -1.35 -4.30 -8.31
C SER A 210 -0.75 -2.89 -8.31
N LYS A 211 0.25 -2.64 -7.44
CA LYS A 211 0.95 -1.36 -7.32
C LYS A 211 2.16 -1.24 -8.23
N LEU A 212 2.67 -2.38 -8.74
CA LEU A 212 3.84 -2.41 -9.59
C LEU A 212 3.55 -1.84 -10.98
N ASN A 213 4.59 -1.26 -11.59
CA ASN A 213 4.56 -0.70 -12.95
C ASN A 213 3.47 0.36 -13.18
N ASN A 214 3.04 1.03 -12.10
CA ASN A 214 2.08 2.12 -12.10
C ASN A 214 2.73 3.43 -11.66
N THR A 215 1.99 4.55 -11.81
CA THR A 215 2.43 5.89 -11.39
C THR A 215 1.29 6.60 -10.70
N SER A 216 1.59 7.29 -9.60
CA SER A 216 0.68 8.17 -8.86
C SER A 216 1.20 9.62 -8.87
N LEU A 217 0.44 10.54 -8.27
CA LEU A 217 0.66 11.99 -8.39
C LEU A 217 2.03 12.44 -7.92
N ALA A 218 2.47 11.99 -6.75
CA ALA A 218 3.64 12.51 -6.07
C ALA A 218 4.63 11.40 -5.69
N GLN A 219 5.84 11.52 -6.18
CA GLN A 219 6.96 10.67 -5.81
C GLN A 219 7.41 11.03 -4.38
N PHE A 220 7.60 10.03 -3.52
CA PHE A 220 8.20 10.22 -2.20
C PHE A 220 9.62 9.64 -2.10
N THR A 221 9.97 8.67 -2.95
CA THR A 221 11.34 8.15 -3.05
C THR A 221 11.66 7.69 -4.47
N ALA A 222 12.89 7.92 -4.92
CA ALA A 222 13.39 7.39 -6.18
C ALA A 222 13.75 5.90 -6.04
N ALA A 223 13.86 5.17 -7.16
CA ALA A 223 14.10 3.73 -7.14
C ALA A 223 15.48 3.38 -6.56
N ASP A 224 16.48 4.21 -6.77
CA ASP A 224 17.86 4.04 -6.26
C ASP A 224 18.00 4.20 -4.74
N ARG A 225 16.96 4.68 -4.06
CA ARG A 225 16.88 4.78 -2.60
C ARG A 225 16.10 3.62 -1.97
N ILE A 226 15.60 2.68 -2.77
CA ILE A 226 14.85 1.52 -2.30
C ILE A 226 15.81 0.34 -2.19
N ASP A 227 15.95 -0.22 -0.99
CA ASP A 227 16.80 -1.37 -0.76
C ASP A 227 16.05 -2.68 -1.00
N THR A 228 14.78 -2.75 -0.57
CA THR A 228 13.99 -3.97 -0.63
C THR A 228 12.54 -3.69 -1.04
N VAL A 229 11.97 -4.60 -1.82
CA VAL A 229 10.53 -4.66 -2.12
C VAL A 229 9.99 -5.99 -1.62
N VAL A 230 8.99 -5.95 -0.74
CA VAL A 230 8.23 -7.13 -0.31
C VAL A 230 6.88 -7.12 -1.01
N VAL A 231 6.60 -8.17 -1.77
CA VAL A 231 5.42 -8.25 -2.64
C VAL A 231 4.81 -9.66 -2.60
N ASP A 232 3.50 -9.77 -2.87
CA ASP A 232 2.80 -11.06 -2.88
C ASP A 232 3.14 -11.94 -4.07
N ARG A 233 3.50 -11.34 -5.22
CA ARG A 233 3.85 -12.03 -6.45
C ARG A 233 5.02 -11.34 -7.15
N LEU A 234 5.96 -12.12 -7.70
CA LEU A 234 7.10 -11.59 -8.47
C LEU A 234 6.63 -10.65 -9.60
N PRO A 235 7.26 -9.49 -9.77
CA PRO A 235 7.05 -8.67 -10.94
C PRO A 235 7.58 -9.37 -12.21
N ASP A 236 6.90 -9.17 -13.34
CA ASP A 236 7.30 -9.75 -14.62
C ASP A 236 8.72 -9.31 -15.03
N ASP A 237 9.16 -8.14 -14.57
CA ASP A 237 10.47 -7.54 -14.80
C ASP A 237 11.40 -7.63 -13.56
N VAL A 238 11.25 -8.65 -12.72
CA VAL A 238 12.02 -8.82 -11.46
C VAL A 238 13.52 -8.66 -11.67
N GLN A 239 14.07 -9.12 -12.79
CA GLN A 239 15.49 -8.97 -13.08
C GLN A 239 15.90 -7.50 -13.25
N ALA A 240 15.02 -6.63 -13.74
CA ALA A 240 15.29 -5.20 -13.82
C ALA A 240 15.40 -4.55 -12.42
N TYR A 241 14.55 -4.96 -11.46
CA TYR A 241 14.66 -4.54 -10.06
C TYR A 241 15.98 -5.01 -9.43
N ARG A 242 16.32 -6.30 -9.60
CA ARG A 242 17.59 -6.87 -9.09
C ARG A 242 18.82 -6.19 -9.71
N ASN A 243 18.79 -5.87 -11.00
CA ASN A 243 19.87 -5.14 -11.68
C ASN A 243 19.98 -3.68 -11.21
N ALA A 244 18.90 -3.08 -10.72
CA ALA A 244 18.90 -1.77 -10.09
C ALA A 244 19.41 -1.80 -8.64
N GLY A 245 19.81 -2.96 -8.12
CA GLY A 245 20.27 -3.14 -6.74
C GLY A 245 19.17 -3.35 -5.70
N ILE A 246 17.91 -3.51 -6.15
CA ILE A 246 16.76 -3.69 -5.26
C ILE A 246 16.58 -5.19 -4.98
N GLN A 247 16.61 -5.58 -3.71
CA GLN A 247 16.21 -6.90 -3.28
C GLN A 247 14.70 -7.07 -3.44
N VAL A 248 14.25 -8.13 -4.12
CA VAL A 248 12.82 -8.45 -4.22
C VAL A 248 12.55 -9.72 -3.44
N ILE A 249 11.71 -9.61 -2.43
CA ILE A 249 11.20 -10.71 -1.61
C ILE A 249 9.77 -10.95 -2.04
N SER A 250 9.50 -12.12 -2.60
CA SER A 250 8.17 -12.51 -3.07
C SER A 250 7.67 -13.73 -2.32
N LEU A 251 6.38 -13.74 -2.07
CA LEU A 251 5.70 -14.87 -1.41
C LEU A 251 5.50 -16.09 -2.34
N ASP A 252 5.83 -15.95 -3.62
CA ASP A 252 5.83 -17.06 -4.58
C ASP A 252 7.18 -17.83 -4.59
N GLU A 253 8.24 -17.27 -4.02
CA GLU A 253 9.52 -17.94 -3.86
C GLU A 253 9.52 -18.70 -2.51
N GLU A 254 9.56 -20.03 -2.52
CA GLU A 254 9.46 -20.91 -1.34
C GLU A 254 10.60 -20.76 -0.30
N GLU A 255 11.61 -19.91 -0.56
CA GLU A 255 12.80 -19.76 0.30
C GLU A 255 12.59 -18.86 1.53
N TYR A 256 11.42 -18.22 1.70
CA TYR A 256 11.21 -17.21 2.74
C TYR A 256 10.04 -17.51 3.71
N LEU A 257 9.59 -18.78 3.79
CA LEU A 257 8.58 -19.22 4.76
C LEU A 257 9.18 -20.02 5.92
#